data_d757cc3fadf722a5aa0704836200e434
#
_entry.id   d757cc3fadf722a5aa0704836200e434
#
_cell.length_a   1.000
_cell.length_b   1.000
_cell.length_c   1.000
_cell.angle_alpha   90.00
_cell.angle_beta   90.00
_cell.angle_gamma   90.00
#
_symmetry.space_group_name_H-M   'P 1'
#
loop_
_entity.id
_entity.type
_entity.pdbx_description
1 polymer ?
#
loop_
_entity_poly.entity_id
_entity_poly.type
_entity_poly.pdbx_seq_one_letter_code
_entity_poly.pdbx_strand_id
1 'polypeptide(L)'
;MRKWFRSFYSSGLFIPFILLLPYMCTIALNGADKALLLHSPGVEDMVPLMLMVQMKGDYAEEAVKAQAVIARSEVYRRLEEGESEGEILDEVSESIAGKNRERRVEQMTAATEDEEVLSFRIAELNSGRSFVVRYGGVWKLLSAVDKLQQYGAAAEVTAGQVLTYNGKLKLVPYHEISSGKTRDGTEVFHSAEYGYLKSVESSQDREAPGYVNSAYVPASQLPAKLVVKKRDSAGYVTALTADGNWLEGETFRQGMHLASADFSVQKVGKMVRFLCKGKGHGLGFSQYGGNEMAKKGSSWEEILETYFPEMEVEVVMEMGR
;
A
#
# COMPACT_ATOMS: atom_id res chain seq x y z
N MET A 1 -50.73 12.79 16.79
CA MET A 1 -49.36 12.34 16.66
C MET A 1 -49.19 11.08 15.78
N ARG A 2 -49.91 9.97 15.95
CA ARG A 2 -49.76 8.73 15.13
C ARG A 2 -50.00 8.89 13.60
N LYS A 3 -50.86 9.77 13.16
CA LYS A 3 -51.12 9.99 11.71
C LYS A 3 -50.02 10.80 11.03
N TRP A 4 -49.33 11.68 11.75
CA TRP A 4 -48.25 12.51 11.23
C TRP A 4 -46.98 11.68 10.97
N PHE A 5 -46.65 10.76 11.89
CA PHE A 5 -45.55 9.83 11.73
C PHE A 5 -45.71 8.88 10.53
N ARG A 6 -46.95 8.39 10.27
CA ARG A 6 -47.24 7.52 9.10
C ARG A 6 -47.08 8.25 7.76
N SER A 7 -47.46 9.54 7.70
CA SER A 7 -47.29 10.35 6.48
C SER A 7 -45.83 10.67 6.20
N PHE A 8 -44.99 10.83 7.23
CA PHE A 8 -43.55 11.10 7.08
C PHE A 8 -42.78 9.89 6.55
N TYR A 9 -43.17 8.69 7.00
CA TYR A 9 -42.57 7.42 6.50
C TYR A 9 -42.94 7.13 5.02
N SER A 10 -44.08 7.58 4.56
CA SER A 10 -44.59 7.31 3.20
C SER A 10 -44.11 8.34 2.16
N SER A 11 -43.54 9.45 2.58
CA SER A 11 -43.22 10.59 1.69
C SER A 11 -41.85 10.53 1.02
N GLY A 12 -41.09 9.46 1.21
CA GLY A 12 -39.71 9.37 0.65
C GLY A 12 -38.71 10.36 1.26
N LEU A 13 -39.17 11.31 2.08
CA LEU A 13 -38.33 12.30 2.77
C LEU A 13 -37.61 11.73 4.00
N PHE A 14 -37.99 10.53 4.44
CA PHE A 14 -37.41 9.87 5.60
C PHE A 14 -35.97 9.42 5.38
N ILE A 15 -35.67 8.93 4.17
CA ILE A 15 -34.31 8.49 3.81
C ILE A 15 -33.33 9.67 3.83
N PRO A 16 -33.54 10.78 3.12
CA PRO A 16 -32.65 11.94 3.19
C PRO A 16 -32.56 12.53 4.61
N PHE A 17 -33.65 12.49 5.41
CA PHE A 17 -33.59 12.95 6.79
C PHE A 17 -32.67 12.08 7.68
N ILE A 18 -32.73 10.75 7.53
CA ILE A 18 -31.81 9.84 8.25
C ILE A 18 -30.37 10.06 7.82
N LEU A 19 -30.13 10.28 6.53
CA LEU A 19 -28.78 10.55 6.01
C LEU A 19 -28.23 11.91 6.47
N LEU A 20 -29.10 12.90 6.66
CA LEU A 20 -28.72 14.23 7.14
C LEU A 20 -28.66 14.33 8.67
N LEU A 21 -29.27 13.40 9.42
CA LEU A 21 -29.32 13.44 10.87
C LEU A 21 -27.95 13.43 11.54
N PRO A 22 -27.02 12.53 11.17
CA PRO A 22 -25.65 12.55 11.71
C PRO A 22 -24.95 13.88 11.45
N TYR A 23 -25.15 14.44 10.25
CA TYR A 23 -24.59 15.71 9.82
C TYR A 23 -25.15 16.88 10.64
N MET A 24 -26.47 16.92 10.85
CA MET A 24 -27.12 17.90 11.71
C MET A 24 -26.68 17.78 13.17
N CYS A 25 -26.48 16.56 13.66
CA CYS A 25 -25.94 16.32 15.00
C CYS A 25 -24.50 16.84 15.12
N THR A 26 -23.66 16.62 14.11
CA THR A 26 -22.29 17.12 14.11
C THR A 26 -22.25 18.65 14.10
N ILE A 27 -23.09 19.30 13.30
CA ILE A 27 -23.25 20.77 13.31
C ILE A 27 -23.65 21.28 14.70
N ALA A 28 -24.63 20.62 15.32
CA ALA A 28 -25.15 21.04 16.61
C ALA A 28 -24.15 20.85 17.77
N LEU A 29 -23.31 19.80 17.71
CA LEU A 29 -22.37 19.45 18.78
C LEU A 29 -20.97 20.08 18.59
N ASN A 30 -20.51 20.19 17.35
CA ASN A 30 -19.12 20.56 17.04
C ASN A 30 -18.97 21.84 16.20
N GLY A 31 -20.10 22.45 15.79
CA GLY A 31 -20.11 23.62 14.91
C GLY A 31 -20.17 23.29 13.42
N ALA A 32 -20.59 24.26 12.61
CA ALA A 32 -20.76 24.11 11.18
C ALA A 32 -19.43 23.83 10.44
N ASP A 33 -18.36 24.41 10.91
CA ASP A 33 -17.04 24.34 10.27
C ASP A 33 -16.50 22.89 10.25
N LYS A 34 -16.70 22.14 11.34
CA LYS A 34 -16.32 20.73 11.45
C LYS A 34 -17.29 19.80 10.69
N ALA A 35 -18.56 20.18 10.57
CA ALA A 35 -19.55 19.38 9.90
C ALA A 35 -19.52 19.55 8.37
N LEU A 36 -19.13 20.72 7.88
CA LEU A 36 -19.10 21.03 6.45
C LEU A 36 -17.78 20.70 5.78
N LEU A 37 -16.79 20.21 6.55
CA LEU A 37 -15.42 19.97 6.03
C LEU A 37 -14.92 21.15 5.19
N LEU A 38 -15.18 22.38 5.65
CA LEU A 38 -14.67 23.60 5.01
C LEU A 38 -13.15 23.74 5.24
N HIS A 39 -12.56 22.81 5.96
CA HIS A 39 -11.13 22.65 6.10
C HIS A 39 -10.63 21.78 4.94
N SER A 40 -9.72 22.28 4.13
CA SER A 40 -8.97 21.42 3.21
C SER A 40 -8.31 20.34 4.07
N PRO A 41 -8.51 19.04 3.77
CA PRO A 41 -7.93 17.98 4.57
C PRO A 41 -6.42 18.12 4.57
N GLY A 42 -5.84 18.23 5.77
CA GLY A 42 -4.40 18.24 5.94
C GLY A 42 -3.80 16.84 5.82
N VAL A 43 -2.47 16.74 5.91
CA VAL A 43 -1.75 15.47 5.84
C VAL A 43 -2.31 14.44 6.84
N GLU A 44 -2.61 14.87 8.07
CA GLU A 44 -3.10 13.98 9.13
C GLU A 44 -4.48 13.39 8.82
N ASP A 45 -5.32 14.09 8.06
CA ASP A 45 -6.61 13.56 7.60
C ASP A 45 -6.46 12.54 6.47
N MET A 46 -5.38 12.63 5.69
CA MET A 46 -5.08 11.71 4.59
C MET A 46 -4.49 10.38 5.07
N VAL A 47 -3.71 10.38 6.16
CA VAL A 47 -3.02 9.17 6.64
C VAL A 47 -3.99 8.00 6.91
N PRO A 48 -5.11 8.16 7.64
CA PRO A 48 -6.06 7.06 7.84
C PRO A 48 -6.65 6.52 6.54
N LEU A 49 -6.90 7.38 5.56
CA LEU A 49 -7.42 6.99 4.25
C LEU A 49 -6.38 6.20 3.45
N MET A 50 -5.11 6.60 3.51
CA MET A 50 -4.01 5.83 2.92
C MET A 50 -3.90 4.44 3.55
N LEU A 51 -4.00 4.33 4.87
CA LEU A 51 -3.98 3.05 5.57
C LEU A 51 -5.11 2.13 5.10
N MET A 52 -6.31 2.66 4.84
CA MET A 52 -7.43 1.89 4.26
C MET A 52 -7.11 1.27 2.90
N VAL A 53 -6.27 1.92 2.10
CA VAL A 53 -5.80 1.41 0.81
C VAL A 53 -4.64 0.43 0.95
N GLN A 54 -3.71 0.74 1.86
CA GLN A 54 -2.43 0.05 2.00
C GLN A 54 -2.53 -1.24 2.82
N MET A 55 -3.37 -1.27 3.87
CA MET A 55 -3.49 -2.40 4.79
C MET A 55 -4.78 -3.20 4.57
N LYS A 56 -4.66 -4.46 4.17
CA LYS A 56 -5.81 -5.29 3.75
C LYS A 56 -6.32 -6.28 4.80
N GLY A 57 -5.55 -6.48 5.85
CA GLY A 57 -5.85 -7.45 6.91
C GLY A 57 -6.23 -6.79 8.23
N ASP A 58 -6.28 -7.61 9.27
CA ASP A 58 -6.33 -7.17 10.65
C ASP A 58 -4.90 -7.20 11.18
N TYR A 59 -4.41 -6.03 11.57
CA TYR A 59 -3.05 -5.83 12.04
C TYR A 59 -3.05 -5.38 13.49
N ALA A 60 -2.03 -5.78 14.23
CA ALA A 60 -1.78 -5.29 15.58
C ALA A 60 -1.50 -3.78 15.55
N GLU A 61 -1.86 -3.09 16.62
CA GLU A 61 -1.83 -1.63 16.71
C GLU A 61 -0.44 -1.04 16.36
N GLU A 62 0.64 -1.63 16.88
CA GLU A 62 2.00 -1.17 16.61
C GLU A 62 2.40 -1.30 15.13
N ALA A 63 1.93 -2.34 14.44
CA ALA A 63 2.15 -2.47 13.01
C ALA A 63 1.37 -1.42 12.20
N VAL A 64 0.18 -1.03 12.67
CA VAL A 64 -0.62 0.05 12.06
C VAL A 64 0.06 1.40 12.28
N LYS A 65 0.60 1.65 13.49
CA LYS A 65 1.38 2.87 13.79
C LYS A 65 2.62 2.98 12.89
N ALA A 66 3.38 1.88 12.74
CA ALA A 66 4.52 1.84 11.82
C ALA A 66 4.12 2.19 10.37
N GLN A 67 3.03 1.61 9.88
CA GLN A 67 2.52 1.92 8.54
C GLN A 67 2.00 3.36 8.44
N ALA A 68 1.47 3.95 9.52
CA ALA A 68 1.02 5.35 9.54
C ALA A 68 2.20 6.32 9.36
N VAL A 69 3.34 6.05 10.01
CA VAL A 69 4.58 6.83 9.81
C VAL A 69 5.07 6.69 8.36
N ILE A 70 5.07 5.48 7.79
CA ILE A 70 5.43 5.23 6.38
C ILE A 70 4.51 6.01 5.44
N ALA A 71 3.20 5.93 5.63
CA ALA A 71 2.22 6.62 4.81
C ALA A 71 2.38 8.15 4.87
N ARG A 72 2.61 8.68 6.07
CA ARG A 72 2.85 10.11 6.28
C ARG A 72 4.14 10.57 5.60
N SER A 73 5.23 9.80 5.73
CA SER A 73 6.50 10.08 5.06
C SER A 73 6.34 10.19 3.55
N GLU A 74 5.52 9.31 2.97
CA GLU A 74 5.21 9.33 1.53
C GLU A 74 4.42 10.59 1.14
N VAL A 75 3.41 10.99 1.93
CA VAL A 75 2.65 12.23 1.65
C VAL A 75 3.58 13.45 1.66
N TYR A 76 4.38 13.62 2.72
CA TYR A 76 5.28 14.76 2.81
C TYR A 76 6.33 14.75 1.69
N ARG A 77 6.88 13.59 1.32
CA ARG A 77 7.80 13.46 0.20
C ARG A 77 7.17 13.93 -1.12
N ARG A 78 5.94 13.52 -1.40
CA ARG A 78 5.20 13.91 -2.61
C ARG A 78 4.92 15.42 -2.63
N LEU A 79 4.57 15.98 -1.47
CA LEU A 79 4.39 17.44 -1.34
C LEU A 79 5.71 18.20 -1.61
N GLU A 80 6.86 17.70 -1.13
CA GLU A 80 8.19 18.28 -1.44
C GLU A 80 8.54 18.16 -2.93
N GLU A 81 8.08 17.13 -3.61
CA GLU A 81 8.24 16.93 -5.07
C GLU A 81 7.29 17.80 -5.90
N GLY A 82 6.40 18.56 -5.25
CA GLY A 82 5.54 19.55 -5.87
C GLY A 82 4.12 19.06 -6.19
N GLU A 83 3.73 17.86 -5.75
CA GLU A 83 2.34 17.43 -5.81
C GLU A 83 1.49 18.23 -4.79
N SER A 84 0.22 18.43 -5.09
CA SER A 84 -0.72 19.09 -4.17
C SER A 84 -1.45 18.06 -3.28
N GLU A 85 -1.89 18.50 -2.10
CA GLU A 85 -2.75 17.69 -1.20
C GLU A 85 -3.99 17.16 -1.94
N GLY A 86 -4.57 17.99 -2.84
CA GLY A 86 -5.73 17.62 -3.63
C GLY A 86 -5.47 16.44 -4.56
N GLU A 87 -4.36 16.46 -5.29
CA GLU A 87 -3.97 15.37 -6.20
C GLU A 87 -3.75 14.06 -5.45
N ILE A 88 -3.06 14.12 -4.30
CA ILE A 88 -2.83 12.95 -3.45
C ILE A 88 -4.17 12.38 -2.93
N LEU A 89 -5.07 13.24 -2.46
CA LEU A 89 -6.38 12.85 -1.95
C LEU A 89 -7.26 12.24 -3.04
N ASP A 90 -7.24 12.80 -4.25
CA ASP A 90 -7.99 12.28 -5.39
C ASP A 90 -7.52 10.87 -5.76
N GLU A 91 -6.20 10.64 -5.80
CA GLU A 91 -5.64 9.31 -6.06
C GLU A 91 -6.06 8.29 -4.98
N VAL A 92 -5.98 8.66 -3.70
CA VAL A 92 -6.41 7.81 -2.59
C VAL A 92 -7.91 7.50 -2.69
N SER A 93 -8.73 8.51 -2.97
CA SER A 93 -10.19 8.36 -3.13
C SER A 93 -10.54 7.45 -4.31
N GLU A 94 -9.87 7.59 -5.45
CA GLU A 94 -10.01 6.71 -6.60
C GLU A 94 -9.58 5.27 -6.29
N SER A 95 -8.53 5.11 -5.48
CA SER A 95 -8.06 3.79 -5.03
C SER A 95 -9.08 3.10 -4.13
N ILE A 96 -9.70 3.83 -3.21
CA ILE A 96 -10.81 3.35 -2.37
C ILE A 96 -12.03 2.98 -3.23
N ALA A 97 -12.37 3.81 -4.22
CA ALA A 97 -13.47 3.57 -5.13
C ALA A 97 -13.21 2.44 -6.15
N GLY A 98 -11.99 1.92 -6.25
CA GLY A 98 -11.60 0.86 -7.17
C GLY A 98 -11.41 1.31 -8.64
N LYS A 99 -11.39 2.61 -8.91
CA LYS A 99 -11.29 3.18 -10.25
C LYS A 99 -9.86 3.12 -10.85
N ASN A 100 -8.84 3.08 -10.01
CA ASN A 100 -7.44 3.11 -10.44
C ASN A 100 -6.98 1.86 -11.20
N ARG A 101 -7.72 0.75 -11.15
CA ARG A 101 -7.34 -0.48 -11.84
C ARG A 101 -7.36 -0.35 -13.37
N GLU A 102 -8.35 0.37 -13.90
CA GLU A 102 -8.49 0.56 -15.36
C GLU A 102 -7.44 1.54 -15.90
N ARG A 103 -7.24 2.68 -15.21
CA ARG A 103 -6.25 3.69 -15.59
C ARG A 103 -4.81 3.15 -15.56
N ARG A 104 -4.47 2.26 -14.62
CA ARG A 104 -3.16 1.59 -14.56
C ARG A 104 -2.89 0.66 -15.74
N VAL A 105 -3.90 -0.10 -16.15
CA VAL A 105 -3.76 -0.98 -17.33
C VAL A 105 -3.50 -0.16 -18.59
N GLU A 106 -4.16 0.98 -18.77
CA GLU A 106 -3.94 1.88 -19.91
C GLU A 106 -2.55 2.55 -19.86
N GLN A 107 -2.08 2.99 -18.70
CA GLN A 107 -0.76 3.60 -18.53
C GLN A 107 0.38 2.58 -18.73
N MET A 108 0.22 1.34 -18.26
CA MET A 108 1.20 0.26 -18.47
C MET A 108 1.35 -0.13 -19.94
N THR A 109 0.31 0.06 -20.76
CA THR A 109 0.36 -0.19 -22.22
C THR A 109 0.96 0.96 -22.99
N ALA A 110 1.02 2.17 -22.42
CA ALA A 110 1.52 3.39 -23.07
C ALA A 110 3.00 3.72 -22.76
N ALA A 111 3.58 3.16 -21.69
CA ALA A 111 4.94 3.49 -21.24
C ALA A 111 5.99 2.59 -21.91
N THR A 112 6.55 3.06 -22.99
CA THR A 112 7.76 2.52 -23.64
C THR A 112 8.94 3.51 -23.44
N GLU A 113 9.99 3.04 -22.75
CA GLU A 113 11.38 3.50 -22.87
C GLU A 113 11.82 4.88 -22.36
N ASP A 114 11.51 5.34 -21.13
CA ASP A 114 12.19 6.51 -20.57
C ASP A 114 12.33 6.49 -19.03
N GLU A 115 13.16 7.38 -18.49
CA GLU A 115 13.48 7.60 -17.07
C GLU A 115 12.23 7.84 -16.21
N GLU A 116 11.13 8.31 -16.80
CA GLU A 116 9.77 8.33 -16.23
C GLU A 116 9.28 6.94 -15.78
N VAL A 117 9.75 5.87 -16.40
CA VAL A 117 9.42 4.48 -16.01
C VAL A 117 9.96 4.14 -14.62
N LEU A 118 11.08 4.73 -14.20
CA LEU A 118 11.65 4.47 -12.88
C LEU A 118 10.83 5.16 -11.78
N SER A 119 10.45 6.41 -11.97
CA SER A 119 9.59 7.16 -11.04
C SER A 119 8.19 6.56 -10.97
N PHE A 120 7.65 6.10 -12.09
CA PHE A 120 6.38 5.38 -12.16
C PHE A 120 6.45 4.02 -11.41
N ARG A 121 7.53 3.26 -11.59
CA ARG A 121 7.78 2.01 -10.84
C ARG A 121 7.82 2.24 -9.33
N ILE A 122 8.43 3.33 -8.89
CA ILE A 122 8.51 3.72 -7.47
C ILE A 122 7.11 4.06 -6.93
N ALA A 123 6.32 4.85 -7.65
CA ALA A 123 4.95 5.16 -7.29
C ALA A 123 4.07 3.90 -7.22
N GLU A 124 4.25 2.95 -8.14
CA GLU A 124 3.53 1.67 -8.15
C GLU A 124 3.97 0.72 -7.02
N LEU A 125 5.24 0.78 -6.59
CA LEU A 125 5.73 0.04 -5.43
C LEU A 125 4.93 0.38 -4.16
N ASN A 126 4.59 1.66 -3.95
CA ASN A 126 3.85 2.12 -2.77
C ASN A 126 2.33 2.14 -2.96
N SER A 127 1.83 2.17 -4.21
CA SER A 127 0.40 2.11 -4.44
C SER A 127 -0.12 0.68 -4.16
N GLY A 128 -0.62 0.46 -2.96
CA GLY A 128 -1.29 -0.79 -2.61
C GLY A 128 -2.38 -1.14 -3.62
N ARG A 129 -2.49 -2.43 -3.97
CA ARG A 129 -3.55 -2.94 -4.87
C ARG A 129 -4.89 -2.38 -4.43
N SER A 130 -5.62 -1.74 -5.35
CA SER A 130 -6.90 -1.10 -5.10
C SER A 130 -7.84 -1.99 -4.27
N PHE A 131 -8.30 -1.45 -3.16
CA PHE A 131 -9.30 -2.06 -2.31
C PHE A 131 -10.68 -1.81 -2.96
N VAL A 132 -11.20 -2.81 -3.66
CA VAL A 132 -12.59 -2.78 -4.12
C VAL A 132 -13.48 -3.02 -2.92
N VAL A 133 -14.02 -1.95 -2.35
CA VAL A 133 -15.15 -2.05 -1.42
C VAL A 133 -16.36 -2.49 -2.23
N ARG A 134 -16.53 -3.81 -2.42
CA ARG A 134 -17.84 -4.33 -2.78
C ARG A 134 -18.74 -4.16 -1.56
N TYR A 135 -19.64 -3.21 -1.62
CA TYR A 135 -20.70 -3.03 -0.62
C TYR A 135 -21.52 -4.33 -0.51
N GLY A 136 -21.12 -5.19 0.38
CA GLY A 136 -21.81 -6.42 0.75
C GLY A 136 -22.30 -6.32 2.19
N GLY A 137 -23.41 -5.62 2.40
CA GLY A 137 -24.13 -5.62 3.67
C GLY A 137 -23.60 -4.66 4.75
N VAL A 138 -24.47 -4.37 5.73
CA VAL A 138 -24.23 -3.50 6.90
C VAL A 138 -22.98 -3.90 7.69
N TRP A 139 -22.66 -5.20 7.76
CA TRP A 139 -21.49 -5.71 8.47
C TRP A 139 -20.14 -5.26 7.86
N LYS A 140 -20.07 -5.12 6.52
CA LYS A 140 -18.86 -4.59 5.88
C LYS A 140 -18.70 -3.09 6.09
N LEU A 141 -19.81 -2.37 6.15
CA LEU A 141 -19.78 -0.95 6.49
C LEU A 141 -19.31 -0.73 7.92
N LEU A 142 -19.84 -1.51 8.89
CA LEU A 142 -19.41 -1.43 10.28
C LEU A 142 -17.93 -1.77 10.43
N SER A 143 -17.44 -2.83 9.79
CA SER A 143 -16.01 -3.19 9.84
C SER A 143 -15.10 -2.13 9.18
N ALA A 144 -15.59 -1.41 8.17
CA ALA A 144 -14.85 -0.31 7.57
C ALA A 144 -14.78 0.90 8.51
N VAL A 145 -15.85 1.17 9.26
CA VAL A 145 -15.88 2.24 10.27
C VAL A 145 -14.93 1.91 11.42
N ASP A 146 -14.95 0.68 11.92
CA ASP A 146 -14.04 0.22 12.99
C ASP A 146 -12.58 0.35 12.57
N LYS A 147 -12.24 -0.05 11.33
CA LYS A 147 -10.89 0.10 10.78
C LYS A 147 -10.49 1.56 10.64
N LEU A 148 -11.37 2.40 10.13
CA LEU A 148 -11.09 3.83 9.99
C LEU A 148 -10.84 4.47 11.37
N GLN A 149 -11.56 4.05 12.41
CA GLN A 149 -11.33 4.52 13.77
C GLN A 149 -9.97 4.03 14.30
N GLN A 150 -9.61 2.77 14.10
CA GLN A 150 -8.29 2.22 14.46
C GLN A 150 -7.17 2.97 13.75
N TYR A 151 -7.32 3.23 12.46
CA TYR A 151 -6.31 3.93 11.65
C TYR A 151 -6.21 5.41 12.03
N GLY A 152 -7.33 6.05 12.35
CA GLY A 152 -7.35 7.41 12.90
C GLY A 152 -6.58 7.51 14.23
N ALA A 153 -6.82 6.58 15.15
CA ALA A 153 -6.11 6.54 16.42
C ALA A 153 -4.58 6.32 16.23
N ALA A 154 -4.18 5.44 15.32
CA ALA A 154 -2.77 5.22 15.00
C ALA A 154 -2.11 6.47 14.37
N ALA A 155 -2.82 7.16 13.46
CA ALA A 155 -2.36 8.40 12.86
C ALA A 155 -2.19 9.51 13.90
N GLU A 156 -3.13 9.63 14.85
CA GLU A 156 -3.10 10.62 15.93
C GLU A 156 -1.91 10.39 16.87
N VAL A 157 -1.68 9.13 17.30
CA VAL A 157 -0.56 8.78 18.21
C VAL A 157 0.80 9.04 17.55
N THR A 158 0.90 8.86 16.24
CA THR A 158 2.13 9.09 15.46
C THR A 158 2.15 10.42 14.73
N ALA A 159 1.29 11.38 15.12
CA ALA A 159 1.12 12.65 14.41
C ALA A 159 2.46 13.38 14.21
N GLY A 160 2.68 13.89 13.00
CA GLY A 160 3.89 14.60 12.60
C GLY A 160 5.15 13.73 12.46
N GLN A 161 5.11 12.43 12.79
CA GLN A 161 6.31 11.58 12.73
C GLN A 161 6.50 11.01 11.33
N VAL A 162 7.71 11.17 10.80
CA VAL A 162 8.13 10.71 9.46
C VAL A 162 9.48 10.02 9.51
N LEU A 163 9.77 9.19 8.52
CA LEU A 163 11.09 8.61 8.30
C LEU A 163 11.93 9.49 7.39
N THR A 164 13.14 9.81 7.82
CA THR A 164 14.12 10.56 7.04
C THR A 164 15.42 9.78 6.88
N TYR A 165 16.17 10.10 5.86
CA TYR A 165 17.54 9.67 5.67
C TYR A 165 18.44 10.89 5.52
N ASN A 166 19.37 11.11 6.47
CA ASN A 166 20.19 12.32 6.55
C ASN A 166 19.34 13.61 6.55
N GLY A 167 18.24 13.63 7.33
CA GLY A 167 17.34 14.78 7.46
C GLY A 167 16.51 15.09 6.21
N LYS A 168 16.38 14.14 5.28
CA LYS A 168 15.58 14.29 4.05
C LYS A 168 14.53 13.19 3.92
N LEU A 169 13.36 13.58 3.47
CA LEU A 169 12.32 12.63 3.09
C LEU A 169 12.80 11.82 1.88
N LYS A 170 12.69 10.52 1.98
CA LYS A 170 13.06 9.56 0.94
C LYS A 170 11.95 8.55 0.75
N LEU A 171 12.03 7.77 -0.33
CA LEU A 171 11.11 6.67 -0.59
C LEU A 171 11.12 5.66 0.57
N VAL A 172 9.95 5.37 1.14
CA VAL A 172 9.75 4.39 2.22
C VAL A 172 8.82 3.28 1.73
N PRO A 173 9.34 2.28 1.00
CA PRO A 173 8.52 1.24 0.39
C PRO A 173 8.02 0.22 1.41
N TYR A 174 6.88 -0.40 1.12
CA TYR A 174 6.30 -1.48 1.90
C TYR A 174 5.69 -2.55 0.99
N HIS A 175 5.57 -3.76 1.51
CA HIS A 175 4.96 -4.89 0.79
C HIS A 175 4.23 -5.81 1.78
N GLU A 176 3.41 -6.71 1.27
CA GLU A 176 2.54 -7.54 2.12
C GLU A 176 3.33 -8.64 2.84
N ILE A 177 4.16 -9.42 2.11
CA ILE A 177 4.93 -10.55 2.64
C ILE A 177 6.25 -10.63 1.87
N SER A 178 7.41 -10.60 2.55
CA SER A 178 8.71 -10.84 1.90
C SER A 178 8.94 -12.34 1.60
N SER A 179 9.98 -12.66 0.87
CA SER A 179 10.41 -14.06 0.69
C SER A 179 11.17 -14.63 1.90
N GLY A 180 11.12 -13.95 3.04
CA GLY A 180 11.84 -14.24 4.29
C GLY A 180 13.03 -13.31 4.51
N LYS A 181 13.31 -12.43 3.53
CA LYS A 181 14.31 -11.38 3.57
C LYS A 181 13.89 -10.25 2.63
N THR A 182 14.08 -9.00 3.04
CA THR A 182 13.81 -7.84 2.18
C THR A 182 14.94 -7.63 1.17
N ARG A 183 14.67 -6.93 0.08
CA ARG A 183 15.63 -6.64 -0.97
C ARG A 183 16.49 -5.43 -0.62
N ASP A 184 17.69 -5.37 -1.15
CA ASP A 184 18.56 -4.20 -1.08
C ASP A 184 18.22 -3.20 -2.18
N GLY A 185 18.10 -1.92 -1.80
CA GLY A 185 17.70 -0.86 -2.74
C GLY A 185 18.73 -0.63 -3.84
N THR A 186 20.04 -0.78 -3.53
CA THR A 186 21.08 -0.61 -4.55
C THR A 186 21.05 -1.68 -5.61
N GLU A 187 20.70 -2.92 -5.22
CA GLU A 187 20.56 -4.04 -6.18
C GLU A 187 19.30 -3.87 -7.06
N VAL A 188 18.21 -3.33 -6.50
CA VAL A 188 16.93 -3.18 -7.22
C VAL A 188 16.96 -2.00 -8.18
N PHE A 189 17.46 -0.84 -7.73
CA PHE A 189 17.46 0.40 -8.51
C PHE A 189 18.76 0.65 -9.26
N HIS A 190 19.77 -0.19 -9.07
CA HIS A 190 21.13 -0.05 -9.66
C HIS A 190 21.75 1.32 -9.37
N SER A 191 21.43 1.92 -8.21
CA SER A 191 21.90 3.23 -7.79
C SER A 191 22.27 3.24 -6.31
N ALA A 192 23.42 3.84 -5.99
CA ALA A 192 23.89 4.04 -4.62
C ALA A 192 22.96 4.99 -3.82
N GLU A 193 22.15 5.78 -4.49
CA GLU A 193 21.17 6.67 -3.85
C GLU A 193 20.19 5.92 -2.95
N TYR A 194 19.85 4.67 -3.31
CA TYR A 194 18.92 3.82 -2.56
C TYR A 194 19.63 2.92 -1.54
N GLY A 195 20.90 3.23 -1.21
CA GLY A 195 21.69 2.46 -0.25
C GLY A 195 21.17 2.46 1.18
N TYR A 196 20.24 3.35 1.51
CA TYR A 196 19.53 3.39 2.80
C TYR A 196 18.44 2.29 2.92
N LEU A 197 17.97 1.72 1.79
CA LEU A 197 17.05 0.58 1.78
C LEU A 197 17.84 -0.71 1.90
N LYS A 198 18.22 -1.06 3.12
CA LYS A 198 18.99 -2.28 3.41
C LYS A 198 18.12 -3.54 3.30
N SER A 199 18.76 -4.62 2.89
CA SER A 199 18.19 -5.95 3.00
C SER A 199 18.22 -6.42 4.45
N VAL A 200 17.06 -6.75 5.02
CA VAL A 200 16.92 -7.24 6.39
C VAL A 200 16.21 -8.58 6.45
N GLU A 201 16.55 -9.39 7.46
CA GLU A 201 15.89 -10.68 7.67
C GLU A 201 14.45 -10.47 8.18
N SER A 202 13.51 -11.17 7.57
CA SER A 202 12.08 -11.21 7.95
C SER A 202 11.59 -12.66 7.90
N SER A 203 12.25 -13.52 8.67
CA SER A 203 12.05 -14.97 8.62
C SER A 203 10.63 -15.40 8.98
N GLN A 204 9.92 -14.63 9.82
CA GLN A 204 8.52 -14.83 10.19
C GLN A 204 7.58 -14.78 8.97
N ASP A 205 7.94 -14.09 7.91
CA ASP A 205 7.16 -14.03 6.67
C ASP A 205 6.95 -15.42 6.04
N ARG A 206 7.84 -16.37 6.30
CA ARG A 206 7.74 -17.75 5.79
C ARG A 206 6.56 -18.52 6.38
N GLU A 207 6.03 -18.07 7.52
CA GLU A 207 4.87 -18.64 8.19
C GLU A 207 3.55 -17.99 7.75
N ALA A 208 3.64 -16.94 6.92
CA ALA A 208 2.48 -16.18 6.49
C ALA A 208 1.49 -17.03 5.66
N PRO A 209 0.19 -16.94 5.95
CA PRO A 209 -0.82 -17.47 5.05
C PRO A 209 -0.65 -16.88 3.65
N GLY A 210 -0.46 -17.74 2.64
CA GLY A 210 -0.21 -17.28 1.28
C GLY A 210 1.26 -16.90 0.97
N TYR A 211 2.21 -17.27 1.85
CA TYR A 211 3.64 -17.14 1.56
C TYR A 211 4.03 -17.85 0.26
N VAL A 212 3.51 -19.05 0.03
CA VAL A 212 3.70 -19.78 -1.22
C VAL A 212 2.47 -19.61 -2.10
N ASN A 213 2.68 -19.09 -3.31
CA ASN A 213 1.64 -18.86 -4.31
C ASN A 213 2.01 -19.59 -5.60
N SER A 214 1.01 -20.06 -6.34
CA SER A 214 1.21 -20.70 -7.64
C SER A 214 0.31 -20.08 -8.69
N ALA A 215 0.90 -19.66 -9.81
CA ALA A 215 0.19 -19.27 -11.01
C ALA A 215 0.43 -20.33 -12.10
N TYR A 216 -0.62 -20.71 -12.81
CA TYR A 216 -0.56 -21.68 -13.91
C TYR A 216 -0.92 -20.99 -15.21
N VAL A 217 -0.06 -21.09 -16.22
CA VAL A 217 -0.25 -20.48 -17.53
C VAL A 217 -0.10 -21.56 -18.61
N PRO A 218 -0.97 -21.63 -19.62
CA PRO A 218 -0.77 -22.53 -20.75
C PRO A 218 0.59 -22.31 -21.42
N ALA A 219 1.34 -23.39 -21.66
CA ALA A 219 2.66 -23.27 -22.29
C ALA A 219 2.60 -22.62 -23.68
N SER A 220 1.45 -22.71 -24.36
CA SER A 220 1.22 -22.06 -25.65
C SER A 220 1.10 -20.54 -25.60
N GLN A 221 0.92 -19.95 -24.39
CA GLN A 221 0.84 -18.50 -24.18
C GLN A 221 2.17 -17.90 -23.68
N LEU A 222 3.20 -18.73 -23.55
CA LEU A 222 4.51 -18.34 -23.07
C LEU A 222 5.57 -18.52 -24.16
N PRO A 223 6.70 -17.78 -24.07
CA PRO A 223 7.88 -18.03 -24.86
C PRO A 223 8.32 -19.50 -24.76
N ALA A 224 8.78 -20.08 -25.86
CA ALA A 224 9.19 -21.48 -25.91
C ALA A 224 10.31 -21.81 -24.92
N LYS A 225 11.19 -20.81 -24.68
CA LYS A 225 12.32 -20.92 -23.75
C LYS A 225 12.33 -19.74 -22.80
N LEU A 226 11.90 -19.98 -21.55
CA LEU A 226 11.94 -19.01 -20.44
C LEU A 226 13.00 -19.46 -19.42
N VAL A 227 14.03 -18.64 -19.17
CA VAL A 227 15.17 -18.99 -18.31
C VAL A 227 15.50 -17.86 -17.37
N VAL A 228 15.40 -18.10 -16.05
CA VAL A 228 15.88 -17.18 -15.01
C VAL A 228 17.41 -17.09 -15.11
N LYS A 229 17.96 -15.89 -15.20
CA LYS A 229 19.40 -15.61 -15.39
C LYS A 229 20.07 -15.04 -14.16
N LYS A 230 19.39 -14.13 -13.46
CA LYS A 230 19.94 -13.45 -12.30
C LYS A 230 18.90 -13.35 -11.19
N ARG A 231 19.40 -13.38 -9.96
CA ARG A 231 18.66 -13.07 -8.74
C ARG A 231 19.47 -12.08 -7.91
N ASP A 232 18.77 -11.26 -7.12
CA ASP A 232 19.42 -10.45 -6.09
C ASP A 232 19.79 -11.28 -4.85
N SER A 233 20.42 -10.63 -3.88
CA SER A 233 20.86 -11.25 -2.62
C SER A 233 19.72 -11.78 -1.76
N ALA A 234 18.48 -11.29 -1.97
CA ALA A 234 17.27 -11.74 -1.29
C ALA A 234 16.54 -12.87 -2.04
N GLY A 235 17.02 -13.27 -3.22
CA GLY A 235 16.48 -14.38 -4.01
C GLY A 235 15.48 -14.01 -5.08
N TYR A 236 15.12 -12.73 -5.23
CA TYR A 236 14.19 -12.26 -6.25
C TYR A 236 14.85 -12.26 -7.64
N VAL A 237 14.10 -12.67 -8.65
CA VAL A 237 14.56 -12.64 -10.05
C VAL A 237 14.74 -11.18 -10.48
N THR A 238 15.95 -10.83 -10.86
CA THR A 238 16.28 -9.50 -11.42
C THR A 238 16.35 -9.54 -12.93
N ALA A 239 16.72 -10.69 -13.53
CA ALA A 239 16.76 -10.85 -14.97
C ALA A 239 16.42 -12.27 -15.41
N LEU A 240 15.71 -12.37 -16.54
CA LEU A 240 15.38 -13.62 -17.21
C LEU A 240 15.48 -13.45 -18.73
N THR A 241 15.49 -14.54 -19.46
CA THR A 241 15.39 -14.51 -20.93
C THR A 241 14.16 -15.24 -21.42
N ALA A 242 13.49 -14.66 -22.41
CA ALA A 242 12.33 -15.19 -23.14
C ALA A 242 12.71 -15.33 -24.62
N ASP A 243 12.89 -16.55 -25.09
CA ASP A 243 13.37 -16.85 -26.48
C ASP A 243 14.63 -16.07 -26.87
N GLY A 244 15.53 -15.86 -25.90
CA GLY A 244 16.79 -15.12 -26.07
C GLY A 244 16.74 -13.63 -25.74
N ASN A 245 15.56 -13.01 -25.67
CA ASN A 245 15.40 -11.61 -25.30
C ASN A 245 15.46 -11.44 -23.78
N TRP A 246 16.18 -10.44 -23.31
CA TRP A 246 16.30 -10.10 -21.89
C TRP A 246 15.04 -9.39 -21.40
N LEU A 247 14.59 -9.79 -20.22
CA LEU A 247 13.48 -9.17 -19.50
C LEU A 247 13.93 -8.92 -18.06
N GLU A 248 13.48 -7.82 -17.50
CA GLU A 248 13.67 -7.49 -16.09
C GLU A 248 12.62 -8.24 -15.26
N GLY A 249 13.06 -8.76 -14.08
CA GLY A 249 12.23 -9.68 -13.28
C GLY A 249 10.96 -9.06 -12.72
N GLU A 250 11.03 -7.78 -12.29
CA GLU A 250 9.86 -7.10 -11.72
C GLU A 250 8.85 -6.76 -12.82
N THR A 251 9.30 -6.29 -13.99
CA THR A 251 8.46 -6.09 -15.17
C THR A 251 7.75 -7.39 -15.59
N PHE A 252 8.49 -8.51 -15.59
CA PHE A 252 7.89 -9.81 -15.88
C PHE A 252 6.84 -10.21 -14.83
N ARG A 253 7.15 -10.03 -13.53
CA ARG A 253 6.20 -10.28 -12.43
C ARG A 253 4.90 -9.53 -12.63
N GLN A 254 4.99 -8.24 -12.95
CA GLN A 254 3.82 -7.38 -13.15
C GLN A 254 3.00 -7.80 -14.37
N GLY A 255 3.66 -7.98 -15.52
CA GLY A 255 2.99 -8.39 -16.76
C GLY A 255 2.31 -9.78 -16.66
N MET A 256 2.87 -10.67 -15.85
CA MET A 256 2.31 -12.00 -15.59
C MET A 256 1.40 -12.04 -14.36
N HIS A 257 1.18 -10.93 -13.67
CA HIS A 257 0.40 -10.82 -12.43
C HIS A 257 0.85 -11.82 -11.34
N LEU A 258 2.16 -12.09 -11.24
CA LEU A 258 2.71 -12.97 -10.23
C LEU A 258 2.72 -12.29 -8.85
N ALA A 259 2.54 -13.09 -7.81
CA ALA A 259 2.50 -12.59 -6.44
C ALA A 259 3.82 -11.93 -6.01
N SER A 260 4.95 -12.46 -6.46
CA SER A 260 6.30 -11.99 -6.13
C SER A 260 7.26 -12.25 -7.28
N ALA A 261 8.35 -11.48 -7.36
CA ALA A 261 9.48 -11.76 -8.26
C ALA A 261 10.43 -12.85 -7.71
N ASP A 262 10.27 -13.33 -6.47
CA ASP A 262 10.91 -14.59 -6.06
C ASP A 262 10.07 -15.78 -6.56
N PHE A 263 10.23 -16.13 -7.82
CA PHE A 263 9.53 -17.25 -8.45
C PHE A 263 10.47 -18.27 -9.05
N SER A 264 9.99 -19.50 -9.14
CA SER A 264 10.58 -20.58 -9.95
C SER A 264 9.61 -21.00 -11.05
N VAL A 265 10.17 -21.44 -12.19
CA VAL A 265 9.43 -21.85 -13.38
C VAL A 265 9.45 -23.38 -13.48
N GLN A 266 8.30 -24.02 -13.55
CA GLN A 266 8.16 -25.47 -13.60
C GLN A 266 7.21 -25.87 -14.72
N LYS A 267 7.63 -26.80 -15.58
CA LYS A 267 6.75 -27.37 -16.61
C LYS A 267 5.89 -28.47 -16.01
N VAL A 268 4.58 -28.35 -16.13
CA VAL A 268 3.60 -29.32 -15.61
C VAL A 268 2.66 -29.71 -16.76
N GLY A 269 3.01 -30.73 -17.50
CA GLY A 269 2.26 -31.18 -18.70
C GLY A 269 2.21 -30.05 -19.75
N LYS A 270 1.00 -29.60 -20.10
CA LYS A 270 0.75 -28.50 -21.05
C LYS A 270 0.73 -27.12 -20.41
N MET A 271 0.96 -27.04 -19.08
CA MET A 271 0.99 -25.80 -18.30
C MET A 271 2.42 -25.51 -17.83
N VAL A 272 2.68 -24.25 -17.56
CA VAL A 272 3.84 -23.79 -16.80
C VAL A 272 3.34 -23.25 -15.48
N ARG A 273 3.92 -23.74 -14.39
CA ARG A 273 3.68 -23.26 -13.03
C ARG A 273 4.76 -22.27 -12.65
N PHE A 274 4.33 -21.10 -12.21
CA PHE A 274 5.17 -20.14 -11.49
C PHE A 274 4.91 -20.34 -10.00
N LEU A 275 5.91 -20.82 -9.26
CA LEU A 275 5.85 -20.98 -7.82
C LEU A 275 6.54 -19.77 -7.20
N CYS A 276 5.76 -18.86 -6.61
CA CYS A 276 6.22 -17.63 -6.00
C CYS A 276 6.31 -17.76 -4.47
N LYS A 277 7.33 -17.13 -3.87
CA LYS A 277 7.48 -16.94 -2.43
C LYS A 277 7.27 -15.48 -2.08
N GLY A 278 6.50 -15.23 -1.00
CA GLY A 278 6.13 -13.89 -0.61
C GLY A 278 5.07 -13.25 -1.50
N LYS A 279 4.75 -11.98 -1.22
CA LYS A 279 3.73 -11.20 -1.92
C LYS A 279 4.10 -9.71 -1.92
N GLY A 280 4.34 -9.17 -3.11
CA GLY A 280 4.83 -7.83 -3.34
C GLY A 280 6.26 -7.81 -3.89
N HIS A 281 6.84 -6.62 -3.91
CA HIS A 281 8.16 -6.35 -4.49
C HIS A 281 9.34 -6.66 -3.55
N GLY A 282 9.11 -6.83 -2.24
CA GLY A 282 10.11 -7.23 -1.27
C GLY A 282 11.02 -6.12 -0.74
N LEU A 283 10.84 -4.85 -1.11
CA LEU A 283 11.61 -3.71 -0.59
C LEU A 283 10.99 -3.14 0.68
N GLY A 284 11.82 -2.70 1.63
CA GLY A 284 11.44 -1.99 2.83
C GLY A 284 10.56 -2.80 3.79
N PHE A 285 9.48 -2.21 4.28
CA PHE A 285 8.64 -2.78 5.33
C PHE A 285 7.80 -3.97 4.86
N SER A 286 7.94 -5.12 5.52
CA SER A 286 7.00 -6.23 5.39
C SER A 286 5.84 -6.05 6.36
N GLN A 287 4.63 -5.87 5.85
CA GLN A 287 3.45 -5.68 6.69
C GLN A 287 3.17 -6.91 7.57
N TYR A 288 3.31 -8.11 7.03
CA TYR A 288 3.15 -9.34 7.81
C TYR A 288 4.26 -9.47 8.85
N GLY A 289 5.52 -9.25 8.44
CA GLY A 289 6.67 -9.34 9.33
C GLY A 289 6.58 -8.37 10.50
N GLY A 290 6.25 -7.10 10.23
CA GLY A 290 6.03 -6.10 11.27
C GLY A 290 4.85 -6.43 12.18
N ASN A 291 3.78 -7.01 11.63
CA ASN A 291 2.64 -7.48 12.42
C ASN A 291 3.02 -8.60 13.41
N GLU A 292 3.84 -9.53 12.98
CA GLU A 292 4.33 -10.60 13.86
C GLU A 292 5.30 -10.07 14.94
N MET A 293 6.08 -9.02 14.64
CA MET A 293 6.88 -8.30 15.62
C MET A 293 5.98 -7.60 16.66
N ALA A 294 4.98 -6.87 16.19
CA ALA A 294 4.00 -6.19 17.05
C ALA A 294 3.28 -7.19 18.00
N LYS A 295 2.86 -8.34 17.50
CA LYS A 295 2.24 -9.41 18.31
C LYS A 295 3.19 -9.98 19.36
N LYS A 296 4.50 -9.89 19.16
CA LYS A 296 5.54 -10.31 20.12
C LYS A 296 5.92 -9.19 21.09
N GLY A 297 5.31 -8.01 20.95
CA GLY A 297 5.47 -6.89 21.87
C GLY A 297 6.44 -5.81 21.41
N SER A 298 6.92 -5.87 20.16
CA SER A 298 7.74 -4.77 19.59
C SER A 298 6.89 -3.52 19.40
N SER A 299 7.46 -2.37 19.74
CA SER A 299 6.86 -1.06 19.45
C SER A 299 6.97 -0.71 17.96
N TRP A 300 6.21 0.26 17.51
CA TRP A 300 6.26 0.71 16.12
C TRP A 300 7.62 1.29 15.74
N GLU A 301 8.33 1.94 16.70
CA GLU A 301 9.69 2.44 16.52
C GLU A 301 10.67 1.28 16.26
N GLU A 302 10.65 0.24 17.09
CA GLU A 302 11.49 -0.95 16.94
C GLU A 302 11.21 -1.68 15.61
N ILE A 303 9.95 -1.69 15.18
CA ILE A 303 9.56 -2.24 13.87
C ILE A 303 10.19 -1.42 12.74
N LEU A 304 10.06 -0.09 12.78
CA LEU A 304 10.64 0.79 11.76
C LEU A 304 12.16 0.72 11.75
N GLU A 305 12.83 0.73 12.90
CA GLU A 305 14.29 0.57 13.02
C GLU A 305 14.75 -0.75 12.41
N THR A 306 13.99 -1.83 12.58
CA THR A 306 14.30 -3.14 12.00
C THR A 306 14.28 -3.09 10.47
N TYR A 307 13.24 -2.50 9.87
CA TYR A 307 13.07 -2.51 8.41
C TYR A 307 13.80 -1.37 7.68
N PHE A 308 14.11 -0.29 8.40
CA PHE A 308 14.80 0.90 7.89
C PHE A 308 15.96 1.32 8.81
N PRO A 309 16.98 0.45 8.97
CA PRO A 309 18.04 0.67 9.97
C PRO A 309 18.94 1.88 9.69
N GLU A 310 18.89 2.45 8.48
CA GLU A 310 19.65 3.64 8.09
C GLU A 310 18.80 4.92 8.13
N MET A 311 17.52 4.81 8.50
CA MET A 311 16.59 5.95 8.57
C MET A 311 16.28 6.29 10.02
N GLU A 312 15.91 7.54 10.25
CA GLU A 312 15.55 8.08 11.55
C GLU A 312 14.10 8.55 11.55
N VAL A 313 13.42 8.40 12.68
CA VAL A 313 12.09 8.98 12.89
C VAL A 313 12.27 10.41 13.37
N GLU A 314 11.75 11.36 12.61
CA GLU A 314 11.75 12.78 12.95
C GLU A 314 10.32 13.33 13.02
N VAL A 315 10.16 14.43 13.75
CA VAL A 315 8.87 15.14 13.81
C VAL A 315 8.91 16.29 12.82
N VAL A 316 8.06 16.23 11.80
CA VAL A 316 7.85 17.36 10.92
C VAL A 316 7.02 18.38 11.68
N MET A 317 7.63 19.51 12.08
CA MET A 317 6.85 20.64 12.51
C MET A 317 6.07 21.13 11.29
N GLU A 318 4.75 21.27 11.40
CA GLU A 318 3.97 21.99 10.40
C GLU A 318 4.67 23.33 10.19
N MET A 319 5.31 23.49 9.04
CA MET A 319 5.81 24.79 8.64
C MET A 319 4.56 25.67 8.52
N GLY A 320 4.39 26.57 9.49
CA GLY A 320 3.25 27.43 9.60
C GLY A 320 2.98 28.09 8.25
N ARG A 321 1.74 27.97 7.81
CA ARG A 321 1.20 28.73 6.68
C ARG A 321 1.25 30.21 6.94
#